data_e81c1375c703a81d591a2c2a45904366
#
_entry.id   e81c1375c703a81d591a2c2a45904366
#
_cell.length_a   1.000
_cell.length_b   1.000
_cell.length_c   1.000
_cell.angle_alpha   90.00
_cell.angle_beta   90.00
_cell.angle_gamma   90.00
#
_symmetry.space_group_name_H-M   'P 1'
#
loop_
_entity.id
_entity.type
_entity.pdbx_description
1 polymer ?
#
loop_
_entity_poly.entity_id
_entity_poly.type
_entity_poly.pdbx_seq_one_letter_code
_entity_poly.pdbx_strand_id
1 'polypeptide(L)'
;MAEKKQFKAESKRLLDLMINSIYTHKEIFLRELISNASDATDKLYYKALTENISEINKSDLTIDLAFDKENRTLTVTDHGIGMNKEELEEHLGTIANSGSFKFKNETESDDIDIIGQFGVGFYSAFMVAKKVEVSSRAYGSDQGYTWVSEASDGYEIFETDNLPTGATIKLYLKDNTEEENYDDYLDQYHIESLVKKYSDYVHYPIKMDVTTSKKKEDSDEYEDVVENKTLNSMVPLWKRNKKDIKDEEYNEFYKDKFNDFSDPMKVIHTSVEGNVSYDALLFIPSQPPMNFYSNDYEKGLQLYSRGVFIMDKASDLIPEHFRFVKGLVDSQDLSLNISREMLQHDRQLKVIADRIEKKIQSELTNMLKKDRETYEKFFKNFGLQLKFGIYQSYGMLKDKLQDLLLFYSGKEEKMITLKEYVENMKEGQTEIYFASGETKEKISHLPQVEAVRDRDFDVLYMMDNVDEFMIQMMRDYDSKAFKNVAQGDLNLDSEEEKKELEKINEDNKSLLESLKEALKDKVVDVKVSNRLKSHPVCLVSDQGVSFEMEKVLNAMPDGQDVKAGRILEINPNHDIFKAIQNVYQNNADKINDYASLLFDQALLIEGLSIEDPVAFSNKICELMIELNK
;
A
#
# COMPACT_ATOMS: atom_id res chain seq x y z
N MET A 1 27.43 -49.42 -17.90
CA MET A 1 27.01 -48.07 -18.29
C MET A 1 25.54 -47.93 -17.91
N ALA A 2 25.17 -46.90 -17.17
CA ALA A 2 23.77 -46.67 -16.82
C ALA A 2 23.02 -46.21 -18.08
N GLU A 3 21.94 -46.90 -18.42
CA GLU A 3 21.09 -46.62 -19.57
C GLU A 3 20.17 -45.44 -19.18
N LYS A 4 20.26 -44.33 -19.92
CA LYS A 4 19.42 -43.14 -19.69
C LYS A 4 18.03 -43.44 -20.27
N LYS A 5 17.02 -43.63 -19.39
CA LYS A 5 15.61 -43.84 -19.80
C LYS A 5 14.85 -42.55 -19.77
N GLN A 6 13.97 -42.31 -20.74
CA GLN A 6 13.04 -41.19 -20.76
C GLN A 6 11.81 -41.52 -19.90
N PHE A 7 11.25 -40.46 -19.24
CA PHE A 7 9.97 -40.59 -18.55
C PHE A 7 8.85 -40.82 -19.56
N LYS A 8 7.93 -41.72 -19.25
CA LYS A 8 6.68 -41.92 -20.00
C LYS A 8 5.60 -41.09 -19.35
N ALA A 9 4.82 -40.33 -20.15
CA ALA A 9 3.73 -39.50 -19.67
C ALA A 9 2.37 -40.18 -19.99
N GLU A 10 1.46 -40.17 -19.02
CA GLU A 10 0.03 -40.47 -19.24
C GLU A 10 -0.68 -39.18 -19.67
N SER A 11 -0.93 -39.01 -20.97
CA SER A 11 -1.46 -37.79 -21.54
C SER A 11 -2.79 -37.37 -20.93
N LYS A 12 -3.71 -38.32 -20.65
CA LYS A 12 -4.99 -38.10 -20.01
C LYS A 12 -4.85 -37.46 -18.62
N ARG A 13 -3.98 -38.02 -17.77
CA ARG A 13 -3.74 -37.54 -16.41
C ARG A 13 -3.03 -36.20 -16.37
N LEU A 14 -2.12 -35.96 -17.33
CA LEU A 14 -1.49 -34.65 -17.48
C LEU A 14 -2.51 -33.59 -17.87
N LEU A 15 -3.41 -33.88 -18.80
CA LEU A 15 -4.46 -32.96 -19.21
C LEU A 15 -5.41 -32.65 -18.04
N ASP A 16 -5.81 -33.65 -17.27
CA ASP A 16 -6.65 -33.46 -16.07
C ASP A 16 -5.95 -32.56 -15.02
N LEU A 17 -4.64 -32.77 -14.79
CA LEU A 17 -3.86 -31.92 -13.88
C LEU A 17 -3.78 -30.48 -14.40
N MET A 18 -3.61 -30.29 -15.71
CA MET A 18 -3.53 -28.97 -16.33
C MET A 18 -4.87 -28.22 -16.25
N ILE A 19 -5.98 -28.90 -16.49
CA ILE A 19 -7.33 -28.32 -16.45
C ILE A 19 -7.69 -27.93 -15.00
N ASN A 20 -7.37 -28.78 -14.01
CA ASN A 20 -7.89 -28.65 -12.65
C ASN A 20 -6.88 -28.09 -11.63
N SER A 21 -5.60 -27.93 -11.97
CA SER A 21 -4.55 -27.57 -10.98
C SER A 21 -3.64 -26.41 -11.39
N ILE A 22 -3.62 -25.99 -12.65
CA ILE A 22 -2.73 -24.91 -13.09
C ILE A 22 -3.33 -23.54 -12.80
N TYR A 23 -4.63 -23.40 -13.00
CA TYR A 23 -5.33 -22.13 -12.85
C TYR A 23 -6.20 -22.12 -11.58
N THR A 24 -6.10 -21.04 -10.81
CA THR A 24 -6.90 -20.86 -9.59
C THR A 24 -8.32 -20.38 -9.93
N HIS A 25 -8.48 -19.56 -10.96
CA HIS A 25 -9.74 -18.97 -11.37
C HIS A 25 -10.16 -19.46 -12.76
N LYS A 26 -11.36 -20.03 -12.87
CA LYS A 26 -11.87 -20.58 -14.14
C LYS A 26 -12.05 -19.51 -15.21
N GLU A 27 -12.44 -18.30 -14.84
CA GLU A 27 -12.67 -17.15 -15.74
C GLU A 27 -11.46 -16.76 -16.60
N ILE A 28 -10.26 -17.21 -16.25
CA ILE A 28 -9.02 -16.99 -16.99
C ILE A 28 -9.05 -17.63 -18.38
N PHE A 29 -9.90 -18.64 -18.60
CA PHE A 29 -10.01 -19.28 -19.92
C PHE A 29 -10.25 -18.26 -21.05
N LEU A 30 -11.08 -17.24 -20.80
CA LEU A 30 -11.39 -16.22 -21.81
C LEU A 30 -10.15 -15.36 -22.12
N ARG A 31 -9.37 -14.98 -21.09
CA ARG A 31 -8.09 -14.29 -21.26
C ARG A 31 -7.11 -15.09 -22.15
N GLU A 32 -6.98 -16.38 -21.87
CA GLU A 32 -6.05 -17.25 -22.61
C GLU A 32 -6.49 -17.40 -24.09
N LEU A 33 -7.79 -17.56 -24.36
CA LEU A 33 -8.30 -17.65 -25.71
C LEU A 33 -8.14 -16.32 -26.50
N ILE A 34 -8.43 -15.19 -25.86
CA ILE A 34 -8.23 -13.86 -26.47
C ILE A 34 -6.72 -13.62 -26.70
N SER A 35 -5.85 -14.01 -25.79
CA SER A 35 -4.39 -13.89 -25.96
C SER A 35 -3.89 -14.73 -27.16
N ASN A 36 -4.39 -15.94 -27.32
CA ASN A 36 -4.05 -16.79 -28.48
C ASN A 36 -4.58 -16.19 -29.79
N ALA A 37 -5.78 -15.62 -29.78
CA ALA A 37 -6.37 -14.92 -30.93
C ALA A 37 -5.52 -13.68 -31.30
N SER A 38 -5.06 -12.91 -30.32
CA SER A 38 -4.15 -11.78 -30.53
C SER A 38 -2.84 -12.24 -31.17
N ASP A 39 -2.20 -13.29 -30.62
CA ASP A 39 -0.96 -13.83 -31.18
C ASP A 39 -1.11 -14.34 -32.64
N ALA A 40 -2.25 -14.98 -32.97
CA ALA A 40 -2.53 -15.44 -34.30
C ALA A 40 -2.69 -14.25 -35.28
N THR A 41 -3.29 -13.17 -34.82
CA THR A 41 -3.48 -11.93 -35.55
C THR A 41 -2.15 -11.20 -35.75
N ASP A 42 -1.28 -11.14 -34.72
CA ASP A 42 0.06 -10.56 -34.84
C ASP A 42 0.93 -11.29 -35.84
N LYS A 43 0.86 -12.63 -35.88
CA LYS A 43 1.56 -13.43 -36.89
C LYS A 43 1.14 -13.10 -38.30
N LEU A 44 -0.17 -12.94 -38.56
CA LEU A 44 -0.69 -12.55 -39.87
C LEU A 44 -0.24 -11.14 -40.23
N TYR A 45 -0.35 -10.19 -39.33
CA TYR A 45 0.06 -8.82 -39.54
C TYR A 45 1.56 -8.69 -39.81
N TYR A 46 2.39 -9.40 -39.05
CA TYR A 46 3.83 -9.47 -39.31
C TYR A 46 4.17 -10.04 -40.68
N LYS A 47 3.50 -11.13 -41.08
CA LYS A 47 3.64 -11.70 -42.41
C LYS A 47 3.23 -10.69 -43.50
N ALA A 48 2.15 -9.96 -43.28
CA ALA A 48 1.68 -8.92 -44.22
C ALA A 48 2.73 -7.81 -44.39
N LEU A 49 3.38 -7.38 -43.34
CA LEU A 49 4.44 -6.36 -43.35
C LEU A 49 5.70 -6.88 -44.07
N THR A 50 6.13 -8.09 -43.79
CA THR A 50 7.38 -8.66 -44.35
C THR A 50 7.25 -9.06 -45.81
N GLU A 51 6.08 -9.52 -46.23
CA GLU A 51 5.79 -9.91 -47.62
C GLU A 51 5.14 -8.78 -48.44
N ASN A 52 4.95 -7.57 -47.84
CA ASN A 52 4.31 -6.41 -48.49
C ASN A 52 2.89 -6.69 -49.01
N ILE A 53 2.07 -7.40 -48.25
CA ILE A 53 0.69 -7.73 -48.60
C ILE A 53 -0.20 -6.54 -48.28
N SER A 54 -0.60 -5.77 -49.31
CA SER A 54 -1.37 -4.53 -49.15
C SER A 54 -2.87 -4.74 -48.83
N GLU A 55 -3.35 -5.97 -48.93
CA GLU A 55 -4.76 -6.31 -48.72
C GLU A 55 -5.12 -6.48 -47.21
N ILE A 56 -4.13 -6.63 -46.34
CA ILE A 56 -4.31 -6.80 -44.90
C ILE A 56 -4.03 -5.48 -44.17
N ASN A 57 -5.09 -4.83 -43.70
CA ASN A 57 -4.97 -3.62 -42.90
C ASN A 57 -5.15 -3.96 -41.40
N LYS A 58 -4.35 -3.36 -40.54
CA LYS A 58 -4.46 -3.57 -39.09
C LYS A 58 -5.85 -3.24 -38.54
N SER A 59 -6.55 -2.25 -39.13
CA SER A 59 -7.91 -1.85 -38.76
C SER A 59 -8.97 -2.92 -38.97
N ASP A 60 -8.71 -3.87 -39.89
CA ASP A 60 -9.66 -4.92 -40.27
C ASP A 60 -9.48 -6.20 -39.42
N LEU A 61 -8.42 -6.24 -38.66
CA LEU A 61 -8.09 -7.37 -37.79
C LEU A 61 -8.79 -7.20 -36.42
N THR A 62 -9.78 -8.07 -36.17
CA THR A 62 -10.60 -8.06 -34.95
C THR A 62 -10.60 -9.42 -34.26
N ILE A 63 -10.98 -9.43 -33.00
CA ILE A 63 -11.32 -10.64 -32.23
C ILE A 63 -12.81 -10.53 -31.91
N ASP A 64 -13.61 -11.49 -32.39
CA ASP A 64 -15.05 -11.44 -32.25
C ASP A 64 -15.53 -12.45 -31.22
N LEU A 65 -16.35 -12.00 -30.28
CA LEU A 65 -17.00 -12.83 -29.25
C LEU A 65 -18.48 -12.96 -29.58
N ALA A 66 -19.03 -14.18 -29.44
CA ALA A 66 -20.45 -14.42 -29.53
C ALA A 66 -20.88 -15.51 -28.56
N PHE A 67 -22.10 -15.44 -28.02
CA PHE A 67 -22.69 -16.47 -27.19
C PHE A 67 -24.09 -16.83 -27.67
N ASP A 68 -24.47 -18.08 -27.41
CA ASP A 68 -25.79 -18.60 -27.72
C ASP A 68 -26.35 -19.30 -26.48
N LYS A 69 -27.39 -18.71 -25.89
CA LYS A 69 -28.02 -19.21 -24.65
C LYS A 69 -28.77 -20.54 -24.88
N GLU A 70 -29.36 -20.72 -26.05
CA GLU A 70 -30.16 -21.91 -26.36
C GLU A 70 -29.27 -23.14 -26.51
N ASN A 71 -28.17 -22.99 -27.24
CA ASN A 71 -27.19 -24.05 -27.47
C ASN A 71 -26.10 -24.11 -26.38
N ARG A 72 -26.11 -23.17 -25.41
CA ARG A 72 -25.13 -23.03 -24.33
C ARG A 72 -23.69 -22.97 -24.88
N THR A 73 -23.45 -22.12 -25.87
CA THR A 73 -22.13 -21.97 -26.47
C THR A 73 -21.57 -20.57 -26.36
N LEU A 74 -20.26 -20.48 -26.16
CA LEU A 74 -19.45 -19.27 -26.26
C LEU A 74 -18.46 -19.45 -27.41
N THR A 75 -18.34 -18.47 -28.28
CA THR A 75 -17.46 -18.50 -29.45
C THR A 75 -16.46 -17.37 -29.41
N VAL A 76 -15.19 -17.67 -29.72
CA VAL A 76 -14.11 -16.72 -29.92
C VAL A 76 -13.59 -16.90 -31.34
N THR A 77 -13.61 -15.85 -32.14
CA THR A 77 -13.14 -15.88 -33.53
C THR A 77 -12.01 -14.88 -33.71
N ASP A 78 -10.89 -15.32 -34.27
CA ASP A 78 -9.83 -14.44 -34.76
C ASP A 78 -9.76 -14.45 -36.29
N HIS A 79 -9.27 -13.34 -36.82
CA HIS A 79 -8.98 -13.17 -38.26
C HIS A 79 -7.46 -13.23 -38.49
N GLY A 80 -6.78 -14.07 -37.72
CA GLY A 80 -5.34 -14.23 -37.74
C GLY A 80 -4.85 -15.17 -38.86
N ILE A 81 -3.65 -15.70 -38.67
CA ILE A 81 -2.95 -16.53 -39.68
C ILE A 81 -3.66 -17.87 -39.95
N GLY A 82 -4.49 -18.34 -39.00
CA GLY A 82 -5.16 -19.64 -39.09
C GLY A 82 -4.19 -20.81 -38.97
N MET A 83 -4.73 -22.05 -39.12
CA MET A 83 -4.00 -23.30 -39.03
C MET A 83 -4.45 -24.28 -40.10
N ASN A 84 -3.49 -25.01 -40.68
CA ASN A 84 -3.74 -26.19 -41.50
C ASN A 84 -3.92 -27.44 -40.61
N LYS A 85 -4.09 -28.61 -41.23
CA LYS A 85 -4.32 -29.88 -40.51
C LYS A 85 -3.16 -30.24 -39.60
N GLU A 86 -1.94 -30.19 -40.12
CA GLU A 86 -0.72 -30.51 -39.40
C GLU A 86 -0.49 -29.58 -38.24
N GLU A 87 -0.77 -28.30 -38.39
CA GLU A 87 -0.66 -27.29 -37.34
C GLU A 87 -1.74 -27.49 -36.26
N LEU A 88 -2.98 -27.89 -36.62
CA LEU A 88 -4.00 -28.27 -35.63
C LEU A 88 -3.57 -29.49 -34.80
N GLU A 89 -2.98 -30.52 -35.45
CA GLU A 89 -2.42 -31.70 -34.76
C GLU A 89 -1.25 -31.33 -33.85
N GLU A 90 -0.37 -30.45 -34.31
CA GLU A 90 0.82 -30.06 -33.58
C GLU A 90 0.51 -29.15 -32.40
N HIS A 91 -0.35 -28.12 -32.59
CA HIS A 91 -0.60 -27.09 -31.60
C HIS A 91 -1.74 -27.43 -30.63
N LEU A 92 -2.75 -28.17 -31.05
CA LEU A 92 -3.88 -28.56 -30.20
C LEU A 92 -3.84 -30.02 -29.76
N GLY A 93 -3.15 -30.87 -30.52
CA GLY A 93 -2.98 -32.28 -30.20
C GLY A 93 -1.74 -32.61 -29.33
N THR A 94 -0.81 -31.66 -29.18
CA THR A 94 0.41 -31.85 -28.39
C THR A 94 0.46 -30.88 -27.20
N ILE A 95 0.39 -31.42 -26.00
CA ILE A 95 0.39 -30.64 -24.76
C ILE A 95 1.75 -29.93 -24.57
N ALA A 96 1.72 -28.67 -24.16
CA ALA A 96 2.88 -27.82 -23.93
C ALA A 96 3.72 -27.52 -25.19
N ASN A 97 3.11 -27.50 -26.35
CA ASN A 97 3.73 -27.09 -27.62
C ASN A 97 3.18 -25.72 -28.04
N SER A 98 3.99 -24.67 -27.94
CA SER A 98 3.59 -23.31 -28.31
C SER A 98 4.08 -22.95 -29.70
N GLY A 99 3.16 -22.87 -30.68
CA GLY A 99 3.46 -22.35 -32.01
C GLY A 99 3.86 -20.86 -32.01
N SER A 100 3.41 -20.11 -31.02
CA SER A 100 3.79 -18.70 -30.83
C SER A 100 5.23 -18.56 -30.34
N PHE A 101 5.68 -19.45 -29.45
CA PHE A 101 7.08 -19.48 -28.98
C PHE A 101 8.06 -19.89 -30.09
N LYS A 102 7.68 -20.88 -30.93
CA LYS A 102 8.49 -21.28 -32.11
C LYS A 102 8.64 -20.11 -33.07
N PHE A 103 7.56 -19.45 -33.39
CA PHE A 103 7.54 -18.30 -34.31
C PHE A 103 8.44 -17.16 -33.80
N LYS A 104 8.40 -16.84 -32.51
CA LYS A 104 9.27 -15.84 -31.90
C LYS A 104 10.75 -16.15 -32.03
N ASN A 105 11.13 -17.42 -31.83
CA ASN A 105 12.53 -17.85 -31.91
C ASN A 105 13.06 -17.90 -33.36
N GLU A 106 12.18 -18.11 -34.36
CA GLU A 106 12.55 -18.15 -35.78
C GLU A 106 12.68 -16.77 -36.40
N THR A 107 11.95 -15.77 -35.86
CA THR A 107 11.91 -14.41 -36.43
C THR A 107 13.02 -13.48 -35.94
N GLU A 108 13.77 -13.82 -34.87
CA GLU A 108 14.84 -12.97 -34.28
C GLU A 108 14.44 -11.48 -34.08
N SER A 109 13.14 -11.15 -34.11
CA SER A 109 12.62 -9.79 -34.02
C SER A 109 12.06 -9.53 -32.64
N ASP A 110 12.59 -8.51 -31.98
CA ASP A 110 12.07 -7.99 -30.70
C ASP A 110 10.75 -7.21 -30.87
N ASP A 111 10.34 -6.96 -32.12
CA ASP A 111 9.17 -6.13 -32.43
C ASP A 111 7.82 -6.90 -32.34
N ILE A 112 7.84 -8.23 -32.14
CA ILE A 112 6.63 -9.04 -32.05
C ILE A 112 6.29 -9.33 -30.60
N ASP A 113 5.18 -8.78 -30.16
CA ASP A 113 4.70 -8.84 -28.77
C ASP A 113 3.84 -10.09 -28.50
N ILE A 114 4.45 -11.28 -28.61
CA ILE A 114 3.79 -12.57 -28.40
C ILE A 114 3.46 -12.79 -26.94
N ILE A 115 2.17 -13.03 -26.66
CA ILE A 115 1.63 -13.25 -25.31
C ILE A 115 1.72 -14.74 -24.91
N GLY A 116 1.35 -15.68 -25.78
CA GLY A 116 1.24 -17.12 -25.51
C GLY A 116 2.56 -17.89 -25.62
N GLN A 117 3.28 -18.10 -24.51
CA GLN A 117 4.61 -18.73 -24.51
C GLN A 117 4.62 -20.20 -24.09
N PHE A 118 3.64 -20.68 -23.33
CA PHE A 118 3.70 -21.97 -22.64
C PHE A 118 2.97 -23.13 -23.35
N GLY A 119 2.12 -22.86 -24.36
CA GLY A 119 1.37 -23.88 -25.09
C GLY A 119 0.35 -24.65 -24.24
N VAL A 120 -0.12 -24.06 -23.15
CA VAL A 120 -1.10 -24.67 -22.24
C VAL A 120 -2.39 -23.87 -22.11
N GLY A 121 -2.36 -22.58 -22.48
CA GLY A 121 -3.50 -21.65 -22.32
C GLY A 121 -4.78 -22.13 -23.01
N PHE A 122 -4.66 -22.75 -24.18
CA PHE A 122 -5.82 -23.29 -24.91
C PHE A 122 -6.63 -24.30 -24.07
N TYR A 123 -5.95 -25.16 -23.31
CA TYR A 123 -6.64 -26.21 -22.53
C TYR A 123 -7.44 -25.67 -21.34
N SER A 124 -7.26 -24.41 -20.98
CA SER A 124 -8.12 -23.73 -19.99
C SER A 124 -9.58 -23.68 -20.43
N ALA A 125 -9.86 -23.75 -21.73
CA ALA A 125 -11.21 -23.87 -22.27
C ALA A 125 -12.01 -25.02 -21.65
N PHE A 126 -11.35 -26.16 -21.36
CA PHE A 126 -11.99 -27.32 -20.73
C PHE A 126 -12.32 -27.13 -19.25
N MET A 127 -11.89 -26.06 -18.61
CA MET A 127 -12.32 -25.71 -17.26
C MET A 127 -13.83 -25.39 -17.26
N VAL A 128 -14.35 -24.80 -18.34
CA VAL A 128 -15.73 -24.33 -18.48
C VAL A 128 -16.54 -25.09 -19.53
N ALA A 129 -15.86 -25.72 -20.50
CA ALA A 129 -16.49 -26.45 -21.61
C ALA A 129 -16.43 -27.97 -21.41
N LYS A 130 -17.49 -28.67 -21.79
CA LYS A 130 -17.55 -30.15 -21.91
C LYS A 130 -17.05 -30.61 -23.28
N LYS A 131 -17.16 -29.74 -24.29
CA LYS A 131 -16.68 -29.99 -25.65
C LYS A 131 -16.13 -28.68 -26.23
N VAL A 132 -15.02 -28.76 -26.95
CA VAL A 132 -14.39 -27.66 -27.68
C VAL A 132 -14.27 -28.02 -29.14
N GLU A 133 -14.66 -27.08 -30.02
CA GLU A 133 -14.56 -27.22 -31.47
C GLU A 133 -13.72 -26.03 -31.99
N VAL A 134 -12.72 -26.34 -32.81
CA VAL A 134 -11.83 -25.33 -33.40
C VAL A 134 -11.89 -25.50 -34.94
N SER A 135 -12.55 -24.56 -35.60
CA SER A 135 -12.60 -24.51 -37.06
C SER A 135 -11.57 -23.50 -37.56
N SER A 136 -10.66 -23.90 -38.42
CA SER A 136 -9.60 -23.02 -38.88
C SER A 136 -9.23 -23.24 -40.35
N ARG A 137 -8.83 -22.16 -41.02
CA ARG A 137 -8.23 -22.17 -42.35
C ARG A 137 -6.98 -21.29 -42.34
N ALA A 138 -5.84 -21.91 -42.70
CA ALA A 138 -4.58 -21.20 -42.81
C ALA A 138 -4.60 -20.15 -43.91
N TYR A 139 -3.94 -19.02 -43.71
CA TYR A 139 -3.76 -17.97 -44.71
C TYR A 139 -3.09 -18.53 -45.98
N GLY A 140 -3.68 -18.30 -47.12
CA GLY A 140 -3.20 -18.80 -48.42
C GLY A 140 -3.61 -20.24 -48.74
N SER A 141 -4.41 -20.90 -47.87
CA SER A 141 -5.00 -22.21 -48.12
C SER A 141 -6.46 -22.11 -48.56
N ASP A 142 -6.88 -22.96 -49.49
CA ASP A 142 -8.29 -23.09 -49.91
C ASP A 142 -9.05 -24.07 -48.99
N GLN A 143 -8.35 -24.99 -48.34
CA GLN A 143 -8.93 -26.03 -47.48
C GLN A 143 -8.90 -25.65 -46.01
N GLY A 144 -10.06 -25.76 -45.35
CA GLY A 144 -10.22 -25.60 -43.92
C GLY A 144 -10.43 -26.94 -43.20
N TYR A 145 -10.19 -26.93 -41.88
CA TYR A 145 -10.32 -28.10 -41.05
C TYR A 145 -11.01 -27.74 -39.73
N THR A 146 -11.71 -28.73 -39.16
CA THR A 146 -12.30 -28.61 -37.83
C THR A 146 -11.72 -29.69 -36.92
N TRP A 147 -11.18 -29.25 -35.80
CA TRP A 147 -10.70 -30.07 -34.67
C TRP A 147 -11.77 -30.08 -33.57
N VAL A 148 -12.08 -31.26 -33.03
CA VAL A 148 -13.10 -31.42 -31.99
C VAL A 148 -12.59 -32.32 -30.89
N SER A 149 -12.80 -31.91 -29.63
CA SER A 149 -12.43 -32.73 -28.46
C SER A 149 -13.41 -32.57 -27.30
N GLU A 150 -13.63 -33.67 -26.57
CA GLU A 150 -14.28 -33.74 -25.28
C GLU A 150 -13.23 -33.99 -24.17
N ALA A 151 -12.13 -33.25 -24.19
CA ALA A 151 -10.99 -33.32 -23.26
C ALA A 151 -10.30 -34.69 -23.22
N SER A 152 -10.66 -35.52 -22.25
CA SER A 152 -9.94 -36.75 -21.90
C SER A 152 -10.05 -37.89 -22.92
N ASP A 153 -10.97 -37.80 -23.88
CA ASP A 153 -11.28 -38.89 -24.80
C ASP A 153 -10.54 -38.77 -26.15
N GLY A 154 -9.64 -37.78 -26.26
CA GLY A 154 -8.89 -37.51 -27.47
C GLY A 154 -9.52 -36.43 -28.34
N TYR A 155 -9.16 -36.42 -29.63
CA TYR A 155 -9.70 -35.43 -30.57
C TYR A 155 -9.91 -36.04 -31.95
N GLU A 156 -10.76 -35.41 -32.74
CA GLU A 156 -10.99 -35.73 -34.14
C GLU A 156 -10.68 -34.52 -35.00
N ILE A 157 -10.17 -34.71 -36.25
CA ILE A 157 -9.97 -33.66 -37.23
C ILE A 157 -10.60 -34.10 -38.56
N PHE A 158 -11.39 -33.22 -39.15
CA PHE A 158 -12.02 -33.45 -40.46
C PHE A 158 -12.00 -32.20 -41.33
N GLU A 159 -12.11 -32.38 -42.63
CA GLU A 159 -12.17 -31.29 -43.59
C GLU A 159 -13.48 -30.52 -43.45
N THR A 160 -13.41 -29.18 -43.57
CA THR A 160 -14.57 -28.30 -43.50
C THR A 160 -14.44 -27.23 -44.59
N ASP A 161 -15.44 -27.16 -45.43
CA ASP A 161 -15.47 -26.23 -46.54
C ASP A 161 -15.92 -24.82 -46.12
N ASN A 162 -15.55 -23.81 -46.95
CA ASN A 162 -16.01 -22.42 -46.85
C ASN A 162 -15.67 -21.72 -45.50
N LEU A 163 -14.60 -22.09 -44.81
CA LEU A 163 -14.14 -21.37 -43.64
C LEU A 163 -13.42 -20.08 -44.05
N PRO A 164 -13.59 -18.97 -43.31
CA PRO A 164 -12.76 -17.78 -43.48
C PRO A 164 -11.33 -18.06 -43.00
N THR A 165 -10.36 -17.24 -43.41
CA THR A 165 -9.00 -17.28 -42.86
C THR A 165 -9.04 -16.90 -41.38
N GLY A 166 -8.25 -17.60 -40.53
CA GLY A 166 -8.24 -17.44 -39.09
C GLY A 166 -8.73 -18.67 -38.36
N ALA A 167 -9.16 -18.52 -37.15
CA ALA A 167 -9.72 -19.60 -36.33
C ALA A 167 -10.97 -19.19 -35.56
N THR A 168 -11.91 -20.11 -35.44
CA THR A 168 -13.13 -19.99 -34.64
C THR A 168 -13.12 -21.09 -33.60
N ILE A 169 -13.09 -20.71 -32.34
CA ILE A 169 -13.12 -21.59 -31.17
C ILE A 169 -14.51 -21.54 -30.55
N LYS A 170 -15.24 -22.66 -30.61
CA LYS A 170 -16.60 -22.81 -30.05
C LYS A 170 -16.57 -23.71 -28.84
N LEU A 171 -17.00 -23.17 -27.71
CA LEU A 171 -17.07 -23.82 -26.41
C LEU A 171 -18.52 -24.25 -26.13
N TYR A 172 -18.75 -25.54 -25.92
CA TYR A 172 -20.01 -26.06 -25.40
C TYR A 172 -19.91 -26.15 -23.89
N LEU A 173 -20.57 -25.24 -23.18
CA LEU A 173 -20.41 -25.09 -21.75
C LEU A 173 -20.91 -26.28 -20.96
N LYS A 174 -20.26 -26.54 -19.82
CA LYS A 174 -20.67 -27.53 -18.83
C LYS A 174 -22.04 -27.17 -18.26
N ASP A 175 -22.74 -28.19 -17.73
CA ASP A 175 -23.97 -27.96 -17.02
C ASP A 175 -23.69 -27.32 -15.65
N ASN A 176 -24.62 -26.49 -15.17
CA ASN A 176 -24.48 -25.83 -13.87
C ASN A 176 -24.48 -26.88 -12.75
N THR A 177 -23.74 -26.58 -11.67
CA THR A 177 -23.69 -27.39 -10.47
C THR A 177 -24.14 -26.56 -9.26
N GLU A 178 -24.17 -27.13 -8.07
CA GLU A 178 -24.50 -26.38 -6.83
C GLU A 178 -23.43 -25.32 -6.50
N GLU A 179 -22.19 -25.55 -6.94
CA GLU A 179 -21.03 -24.69 -6.64
C GLU A 179 -20.68 -23.73 -7.78
N GLU A 180 -21.12 -24.03 -9.03
CA GLU A 180 -20.66 -23.35 -10.25
C GLU A 180 -21.82 -23.04 -11.19
N ASN A 181 -21.94 -21.78 -11.59
CA ASN A 181 -22.92 -21.30 -12.57
C ASN A 181 -22.22 -20.96 -13.90
N TYR A 182 -22.18 -21.89 -14.83
CA TYR A 182 -21.57 -21.68 -16.15
C TYR A 182 -22.41 -20.79 -17.09
N ASP A 183 -23.69 -20.53 -16.73
CA ASP A 183 -24.56 -19.61 -17.50
C ASP A 183 -24.10 -18.16 -17.40
N ASP A 184 -23.27 -17.81 -16.41
CA ASP A 184 -22.65 -16.48 -16.30
C ASP A 184 -21.83 -16.15 -17.54
N TYR A 185 -21.20 -17.15 -18.18
CA TYR A 185 -20.45 -16.98 -19.43
C TYR A 185 -21.35 -16.87 -20.70
N LEU A 186 -22.68 -16.85 -20.53
CA LEU A 186 -23.68 -16.57 -21.55
C LEU A 186 -24.39 -15.23 -21.30
N ASP A 187 -23.82 -14.41 -20.40
CA ASP A 187 -24.33 -13.07 -20.10
C ASP A 187 -23.42 -12.00 -20.65
N GLN A 188 -23.99 -11.05 -21.41
CA GLN A 188 -23.23 -10.01 -22.09
C GLN A 188 -22.44 -9.11 -21.11
N TYR A 189 -23.01 -8.77 -19.94
CA TYR A 189 -22.38 -7.89 -18.97
C TYR A 189 -21.22 -8.58 -18.27
N HIS A 190 -21.41 -9.89 -17.99
CA HIS A 190 -20.34 -10.69 -17.40
C HIS A 190 -19.15 -10.83 -18.37
N ILE A 191 -19.40 -11.17 -19.63
CA ILE A 191 -18.35 -11.24 -20.67
C ILE A 191 -17.64 -9.88 -20.82
N GLU A 192 -18.39 -8.77 -20.90
CA GLU A 192 -17.83 -7.42 -20.97
C GLU A 192 -16.92 -7.13 -19.76
N SER A 193 -17.36 -7.50 -18.55
CA SER A 193 -16.56 -7.33 -17.32
C SER A 193 -15.26 -8.13 -17.35
N LEU A 194 -15.29 -9.38 -17.85
CA LEU A 194 -14.11 -10.21 -17.99
C LEU A 194 -13.11 -9.66 -19.01
N VAL A 195 -13.61 -9.19 -20.16
CA VAL A 195 -12.76 -8.53 -21.17
C VAL A 195 -12.11 -7.29 -20.59
N LYS A 196 -12.87 -6.44 -19.89
CA LYS A 196 -12.37 -5.24 -19.23
C LYS A 196 -11.33 -5.56 -18.15
N LYS A 197 -11.54 -6.63 -17.39
CA LYS A 197 -10.63 -7.04 -16.32
C LYS A 197 -9.30 -7.58 -16.85
N TYR A 198 -9.34 -8.50 -17.82
CA TYR A 198 -8.19 -9.31 -18.21
C TYR A 198 -7.55 -8.95 -19.55
N SER A 199 -8.30 -8.37 -20.47
CA SER A 199 -7.92 -8.19 -21.88
C SER A 199 -8.18 -6.78 -22.41
N ASP A 200 -8.40 -5.80 -21.54
CA ASP A 200 -8.76 -4.43 -21.93
C ASP A 200 -7.72 -3.77 -22.85
N TYR A 201 -6.45 -4.16 -22.72
CA TYR A 201 -5.34 -3.56 -23.47
C TYR A 201 -4.73 -4.47 -24.52
N VAL A 202 -5.45 -5.51 -24.94
CA VAL A 202 -5.10 -6.28 -26.15
C VAL A 202 -5.16 -5.34 -27.36
N HIS A 203 -4.16 -5.43 -28.24
CA HIS A 203 -3.93 -4.44 -29.33
C HIS A 203 -4.97 -4.45 -30.45
N TYR A 204 -5.85 -5.44 -30.48
CA TYR A 204 -6.91 -5.60 -31.46
C TYR A 204 -8.28 -5.34 -30.86
N PRO A 205 -9.23 -4.76 -31.60
CA PRO A 205 -10.60 -4.58 -31.15
C PRO A 205 -11.23 -5.93 -30.80
N ILE A 206 -11.70 -6.09 -29.57
CA ILE A 206 -12.51 -7.24 -29.14
C ILE A 206 -13.96 -6.80 -29.29
N LYS A 207 -14.68 -7.43 -30.21
CA LYS A 207 -16.04 -7.04 -30.56
C LYS A 207 -17.06 -8.07 -30.13
N MET A 208 -18.24 -7.61 -29.77
CA MET A 208 -19.39 -8.45 -29.44
C MET A 208 -20.69 -7.72 -29.81
N ASP A 209 -21.67 -8.45 -30.28
CA ASP A 209 -23.01 -7.93 -30.42
C ASP A 209 -23.66 -7.82 -29.04
N VAL A 210 -23.99 -6.61 -28.63
CA VAL A 210 -24.64 -6.33 -27.33
C VAL A 210 -26.04 -5.77 -27.55
N THR A 211 -26.99 -6.26 -26.76
CA THR A 211 -28.36 -5.77 -26.77
C THR A 211 -28.48 -4.64 -25.75
N THR A 212 -28.87 -3.46 -26.23
CA THR A 212 -29.12 -2.27 -25.40
C THR A 212 -30.56 -1.82 -25.55
N SER A 213 -31.25 -1.52 -24.47
CA SER A 213 -32.59 -0.94 -24.51
C SER A 213 -32.50 0.55 -24.72
N LYS A 214 -32.92 1.03 -25.89
CA LYS A 214 -32.98 2.45 -26.23
C LYS A 214 -34.41 2.96 -26.22
N LYS A 215 -34.59 4.18 -25.68
CA LYS A 215 -35.87 4.86 -25.70
C LYS A 215 -36.22 5.24 -27.13
N LYS A 216 -37.42 4.90 -27.63
CA LYS A 216 -37.94 5.31 -28.94
C LYS A 216 -38.08 6.83 -29.02
N GLU A 217 -37.77 7.42 -30.17
CA GLU A 217 -37.67 8.88 -30.32
C GLU A 217 -38.96 9.66 -29.97
N ASP A 218 -40.14 9.06 -30.03
CA ASP A 218 -41.41 9.74 -29.79
C ASP A 218 -42.33 9.08 -28.76
N SER A 219 -41.81 8.19 -27.88
CA SER A 219 -42.62 7.50 -26.89
C SER A 219 -41.82 7.21 -25.62
N ASP A 220 -42.52 6.84 -24.53
CA ASP A 220 -41.86 6.34 -23.30
C ASP A 220 -41.58 4.83 -23.37
N GLU A 221 -41.73 4.21 -24.52
CA GLU A 221 -41.42 2.82 -24.75
C GLU A 221 -39.93 2.64 -25.07
N TYR A 222 -39.40 1.52 -24.65
CA TYR A 222 -38.02 1.09 -24.93
C TYR A 222 -38.05 -0.01 -26.01
N GLU A 223 -37.08 0.00 -26.88
CA GLU A 223 -36.83 -1.08 -27.84
C GLU A 223 -35.42 -1.62 -27.66
N ASP A 224 -35.27 -2.93 -27.86
CA ASP A 224 -33.97 -3.57 -27.78
C ASP A 224 -33.28 -3.44 -29.15
N VAL A 225 -32.10 -2.83 -29.11
CA VAL A 225 -31.25 -2.61 -30.30
C VAL A 225 -29.98 -3.42 -30.12
N VAL A 226 -29.65 -4.22 -31.12
CA VAL A 226 -28.38 -4.94 -31.17
C VAL A 226 -27.33 -4.06 -31.86
N GLU A 227 -26.22 -3.85 -31.15
CA GLU A 227 -25.09 -3.06 -31.67
C GLU A 227 -23.80 -3.88 -31.54
N ASN A 228 -22.98 -3.86 -32.60
CA ASN A 228 -21.64 -4.45 -32.53
C ASN A 228 -20.70 -3.49 -31.79
N LYS A 229 -20.32 -3.85 -30.57
CA LYS A 229 -19.56 -2.97 -29.66
C LYS A 229 -18.13 -3.46 -29.51
N THR A 230 -17.16 -2.54 -29.54
CA THR A 230 -15.79 -2.82 -29.10
C THR A 230 -15.74 -2.77 -27.57
N LEU A 231 -15.33 -3.88 -26.95
CA LEU A 231 -15.36 -4.06 -25.51
C LEU A 231 -14.12 -3.54 -24.81
N ASN A 232 -12.96 -3.55 -25.48
CA ASN A 232 -11.66 -3.21 -24.90
C ASN A 232 -11.18 -1.81 -25.31
N SER A 233 -10.24 -1.27 -24.54
CA SER A 233 -9.67 0.06 -24.74
C SER A 233 -8.45 0.07 -25.65
N MET A 234 -7.81 -1.06 -25.89
CA MET A 234 -6.63 -1.31 -26.75
C MET A 234 -5.35 -0.56 -26.37
N VAL A 235 -5.42 0.73 -26.10
CA VAL A 235 -4.25 1.56 -25.82
C VAL A 235 -4.20 1.91 -24.35
N PRO A 236 -3.27 1.34 -23.58
CA PRO A 236 -3.14 1.61 -22.15
C PRO A 236 -2.63 3.03 -21.91
N LEU A 237 -3.26 3.72 -20.94
CA LEU A 237 -2.93 5.10 -20.59
C LEU A 237 -1.44 5.25 -20.22
N TRP A 238 -0.86 4.26 -19.53
CA TRP A 238 0.54 4.28 -19.06
C TRP A 238 1.59 4.10 -20.16
N LYS A 239 1.20 3.68 -21.38
CA LYS A 239 2.09 3.62 -22.55
C LYS A 239 2.00 4.85 -23.43
N ARG A 240 1.02 5.74 -23.19
CA ARG A 240 0.89 7.00 -23.92
C ARG A 240 1.93 8.01 -23.44
N ASN A 241 2.34 8.93 -24.33
CA ASN A 241 3.26 10.00 -23.94
C ASN A 241 2.57 10.93 -22.93
N LYS A 242 3.24 11.20 -21.80
CA LYS A 242 2.73 12.06 -20.72
C LYS A 242 2.28 13.45 -21.18
N LYS A 243 2.91 13.99 -22.23
CA LYS A 243 2.60 15.32 -22.76
C LYS A 243 1.25 15.36 -23.46
N ASP A 244 0.76 14.19 -23.89
CA ASP A 244 -0.48 14.05 -24.64
C ASP A 244 -1.66 13.64 -23.76
N ILE A 245 -1.42 13.47 -22.44
CA ILE A 245 -2.43 13.05 -21.46
C ILE A 245 -2.76 14.26 -20.57
N LYS A 246 -4.04 14.55 -20.44
CA LYS A 246 -4.54 15.59 -19.54
C LYS A 246 -4.75 15.05 -18.12
N ASP A 247 -4.73 15.95 -17.16
CA ASP A 247 -4.94 15.59 -15.74
C ASP A 247 -6.32 14.95 -15.52
N GLU A 248 -7.34 15.40 -16.26
CA GLU A 248 -8.70 14.83 -16.21
C GLU A 248 -8.71 13.35 -16.61
N GLU A 249 -7.94 12.96 -17.63
CA GLU A 249 -7.84 11.56 -18.09
C GLU A 249 -7.21 10.66 -17.02
N TYR A 250 -6.17 11.15 -16.30
CA TYR A 250 -5.59 10.43 -15.16
C TYR A 250 -6.57 10.30 -14.01
N ASN A 251 -7.33 11.34 -13.72
CA ASN A 251 -8.29 11.36 -12.61
C ASN A 251 -9.47 10.43 -12.89
N GLU A 252 -10.01 10.43 -14.11
CA GLU A 252 -11.06 9.50 -14.53
C GLU A 252 -10.58 8.07 -14.47
N PHE A 253 -9.40 7.79 -15.04
CA PHE A 253 -8.79 6.46 -14.97
C PHE A 253 -8.64 5.97 -13.52
N TYR A 254 -8.15 6.82 -12.62
CA TYR A 254 -7.97 6.47 -11.22
C TYR A 254 -9.31 6.14 -10.55
N LYS A 255 -10.32 6.99 -10.74
CA LYS A 255 -11.65 6.79 -10.15
C LYS A 255 -12.30 5.51 -10.62
N ASP A 256 -12.27 5.26 -11.91
CA ASP A 256 -12.88 4.08 -12.51
C ASP A 256 -12.13 2.79 -12.12
N LYS A 257 -10.80 2.84 -12.19
CA LYS A 257 -9.97 1.63 -11.96
C LYS A 257 -9.92 1.21 -10.49
N PHE A 258 -9.94 2.16 -9.56
CA PHE A 258 -9.77 1.90 -8.13
C PHE A 258 -11.03 2.15 -7.32
N ASN A 259 -12.19 2.38 -7.97
CA ASN A 259 -13.48 2.67 -7.35
C ASN A 259 -13.38 3.77 -6.29
N ASP A 260 -12.65 4.83 -6.60
CA ASP A 260 -12.52 6.01 -5.74
C ASP A 260 -13.37 7.15 -6.32
N PHE A 261 -14.01 7.92 -5.44
CA PHE A 261 -14.88 9.03 -5.85
C PHE A 261 -14.14 10.36 -5.92
N SER A 262 -12.92 10.41 -5.39
CA SER A 262 -12.09 11.60 -5.31
C SER A 262 -10.94 11.54 -6.28
N ASP A 263 -10.50 12.69 -6.77
CA ASP A 263 -9.28 12.78 -7.56
C ASP A 263 -8.06 12.41 -6.70
N PRO A 264 -7.03 11.76 -7.27
CA PRO A 264 -5.81 11.46 -6.54
C PRO A 264 -5.05 12.74 -6.20
N MET A 265 -4.41 12.77 -5.04
CA MET A 265 -3.57 13.90 -4.64
C MET A 265 -2.34 14.07 -5.53
N LYS A 266 -1.80 12.95 -6.01
CA LYS A 266 -0.62 12.93 -6.87
C LYS A 266 -0.67 11.78 -7.87
N VAL A 267 -0.32 12.07 -9.11
CA VAL A 267 -0.09 11.10 -10.18
C VAL A 267 1.40 10.97 -10.44
N ILE A 268 1.88 9.72 -10.52
CA ILE A 268 3.27 9.38 -10.82
C ILE A 268 3.25 8.45 -12.04
N HIS A 269 3.53 9.00 -13.20
CA HIS A 269 3.64 8.25 -14.44
C HIS A 269 5.12 8.12 -14.81
N THR A 270 5.64 6.92 -14.99
CA THR A 270 7.05 6.67 -15.32
C THR A 270 7.20 5.52 -16.30
N SER A 271 8.09 5.71 -17.26
CA SER A 271 8.55 4.70 -18.20
C SER A 271 10.05 4.55 -18.04
N VAL A 272 10.53 3.34 -17.93
CA VAL A 272 11.94 3.01 -17.71
C VAL A 272 12.36 1.98 -18.75
N GLU A 273 13.38 2.31 -19.52
CA GLU A 273 14.04 1.42 -20.48
C GLU A 273 15.41 1.00 -19.93
N GLY A 274 15.85 -0.21 -20.21
CA GLY A 274 17.15 -0.73 -19.81
C GLY A 274 17.16 -2.25 -19.59
N ASN A 275 18.04 -2.75 -18.72
CA ASN A 275 18.14 -4.19 -18.40
C ASN A 275 16.84 -4.77 -17.82
N VAL A 276 16.00 -3.94 -17.25
CA VAL A 276 14.63 -4.24 -16.86
C VAL A 276 13.80 -3.05 -17.28
N SER A 277 12.90 -3.25 -18.22
CA SER A 277 12.01 -2.25 -18.79
C SER A 277 10.62 -2.39 -18.18
N TYR A 278 10.01 -1.26 -17.81
CA TYR A 278 8.64 -1.24 -17.31
C TYR A 278 8.01 0.14 -17.44
N ASP A 279 6.71 0.16 -17.55
CA ASP A 279 5.87 1.34 -17.38
C ASP A 279 5.13 1.26 -16.05
N ALA A 280 5.00 2.38 -15.35
CA ALA A 280 4.22 2.43 -14.13
C ALA A 280 3.37 3.70 -14.06
N LEU A 281 2.12 3.52 -13.66
CA LEU A 281 1.18 4.59 -13.37
C LEU A 281 0.69 4.44 -11.93
N LEU A 282 1.20 5.31 -11.06
CA LEU A 282 0.95 5.24 -9.61
C LEU A 282 0.18 6.48 -9.16
N PHE A 283 -0.62 6.29 -8.12
CA PHE A 283 -1.47 7.33 -7.55
C PHE A 283 -1.33 7.38 -6.04
N ILE A 284 -1.24 8.58 -5.49
CA ILE A 284 -1.41 8.80 -4.06
C ILE A 284 -2.85 9.28 -3.85
N PRO A 285 -3.69 8.52 -3.14
CA PRO A 285 -5.06 8.90 -2.85
C PRO A 285 -5.14 10.22 -2.07
N SER A 286 -6.23 10.96 -2.22
CA SER A 286 -6.48 12.16 -1.42
C SER A 286 -6.92 11.84 0.01
N GLN A 287 -7.50 10.65 0.24
CA GLN A 287 -7.94 10.16 1.54
C GLN A 287 -7.57 8.69 1.71
N PRO A 288 -7.26 8.23 2.92
CA PRO A 288 -7.08 6.81 3.19
C PRO A 288 -8.43 6.08 3.07
N PRO A 289 -8.47 4.86 2.50
CA PRO A 289 -9.68 4.04 2.54
C PRO A 289 -10.07 3.69 3.98
N MET A 290 -11.35 3.46 4.24
CA MET A 290 -11.88 3.21 5.59
C MET A 290 -11.19 2.05 6.33
N ASN A 291 -10.77 1.02 5.58
CA ASN A 291 -10.09 -0.16 6.13
C ASN A 291 -8.56 -0.04 6.11
N PHE A 292 -7.98 1.14 5.85
CA PHE A 292 -6.54 1.31 5.62
C PHE A 292 -5.66 0.76 6.76
N TYR A 293 -6.10 0.92 8.01
CA TYR A 293 -5.39 0.43 9.19
C TYR A 293 -5.94 -0.90 9.74
N SER A 294 -6.87 -1.55 9.01
CA SER A 294 -7.35 -2.89 9.39
C SER A 294 -6.43 -4.00 8.86
N ASN A 295 -6.56 -5.19 9.46
CA ASN A 295 -5.83 -6.38 9.00
C ASN A 295 -6.30 -6.87 7.62
N ASP A 296 -7.50 -6.48 7.21
CA ASP A 296 -8.09 -6.86 5.91
C ASP A 296 -7.60 -5.98 4.75
N TYR A 297 -6.82 -4.93 5.03
CA TYR A 297 -6.27 -4.09 3.97
C TYR A 297 -5.06 -4.75 3.33
N GLU A 298 -5.23 -5.14 2.07
CA GLU A 298 -4.16 -5.69 1.25
C GLU A 298 -3.47 -4.61 0.43
N LYS A 299 -2.16 -4.45 0.66
CA LYS A 299 -1.32 -3.59 -0.18
C LYS A 299 -1.00 -4.29 -1.49
N GLY A 300 -0.70 -3.53 -2.52
CA GLY A 300 -0.19 -4.07 -3.78
C GLY A 300 -0.51 -3.17 -4.97
N LEU A 301 0.27 -3.33 -6.02
CA LEU A 301 0.04 -2.70 -7.30
C LEU A 301 -0.54 -3.74 -8.27
N GLN A 302 -1.39 -3.30 -9.18
CA GLN A 302 -1.80 -4.16 -10.28
C GLN A 302 -0.60 -4.47 -11.17
N LEU A 303 -0.45 -5.72 -11.55
CA LEU A 303 0.63 -6.15 -12.41
C LEU A 303 0.08 -6.54 -13.77
N TYR A 304 0.70 -5.98 -14.79
CA TYR A 304 0.48 -6.31 -16.20
C TYR A 304 1.78 -6.84 -16.79
N SER A 305 1.65 -7.71 -17.77
CA SER A 305 2.73 -8.10 -18.67
C SER A 305 2.25 -8.00 -20.11
N ARG A 306 2.90 -7.14 -20.90
CA ARG A 306 2.53 -6.85 -22.28
C ARG A 306 1.07 -6.44 -22.45
N GLY A 307 0.56 -5.60 -21.54
CA GLY A 307 -0.82 -5.14 -21.53
C GLY A 307 -1.85 -6.17 -21.04
N VAL A 308 -1.43 -7.39 -20.71
CA VAL A 308 -2.30 -8.43 -20.16
C VAL A 308 -2.26 -8.38 -18.63
N PHE A 309 -3.42 -8.36 -17.99
CA PHE A 309 -3.54 -8.37 -16.55
C PHE A 309 -3.07 -9.70 -15.94
N ILE A 310 -2.21 -9.62 -14.93
CA ILE A 310 -1.60 -10.76 -14.23
C ILE A 310 -2.22 -10.93 -12.85
N MET A 311 -2.16 -9.90 -12.00
CA MET A 311 -2.70 -9.92 -10.64
C MET A 311 -3.06 -8.52 -10.14
N ASP A 312 -4.03 -8.45 -9.24
CA ASP A 312 -4.52 -7.18 -8.68
C ASP A 312 -3.63 -6.62 -7.56
N LYS A 313 -2.99 -7.49 -6.79
CA LYS A 313 -2.22 -7.13 -5.60
C LYS A 313 -0.82 -7.74 -5.60
N ALA A 314 0.06 -7.21 -6.45
CA ALA A 314 1.48 -7.55 -6.40
C ALA A 314 2.13 -6.87 -5.18
N SER A 315 2.04 -7.50 -4.01
CA SER A 315 2.48 -6.96 -2.73
C SER A 315 3.99 -6.71 -2.65
N ASP A 316 4.78 -7.45 -3.45
CA ASP A 316 6.24 -7.33 -3.50
C ASP A 316 6.71 -6.07 -4.25
N LEU A 317 5.83 -5.43 -5.03
CA LEU A 317 6.16 -4.21 -5.77
C LEU A 317 6.16 -2.95 -4.91
N ILE A 318 5.53 -2.98 -3.74
CA ILE A 318 5.39 -1.81 -2.88
C ILE A 318 5.73 -2.15 -1.43
N PRO A 319 6.64 -1.42 -0.77
CA PRO A 319 6.96 -1.65 0.63
C PRO A 319 5.82 -1.21 1.56
N GLU A 320 5.83 -1.72 2.79
CA GLU A 320 4.77 -1.47 3.77
C GLU A 320 4.58 0.02 4.09
N HIS A 321 5.66 0.77 4.17
CA HIS A 321 5.60 2.21 4.47
C HIS A 321 5.01 3.07 3.33
N PHE A 322 4.83 2.51 2.13
CA PHE A 322 4.12 3.13 1.00
C PHE A 322 2.83 2.39 0.61
N ARG A 323 2.27 1.58 1.51
CA ARG A 323 1.05 0.78 1.26
C ARG A 323 -0.16 1.60 0.79
N PHE A 324 -0.15 2.91 0.99
CA PHE A 324 -1.20 3.83 0.54
C PHE A 324 -1.18 4.07 -0.98
N VAL A 325 -0.08 3.77 -1.66
CA VAL A 325 0.03 3.99 -3.11
C VAL A 325 -0.81 2.95 -3.85
N LYS A 326 -1.69 3.41 -4.71
CA LYS A 326 -2.44 2.62 -5.68
C LYS A 326 -1.81 2.76 -7.05
N GLY A 327 -2.07 1.84 -7.95
CA GLY A 327 -1.57 1.95 -9.31
C GLY A 327 -1.25 0.61 -9.94
N LEU A 328 -0.49 0.68 -11.01
CA LEU A 328 -0.11 -0.49 -11.78
C LEU A 328 1.33 -0.41 -12.29
N VAL A 329 1.83 -1.58 -12.64
CA VAL A 329 3.12 -1.78 -13.33
C VAL A 329 2.87 -2.70 -14.51
N ASP A 330 3.41 -2.36 -15.67
CA ASP A 330 3.43 -3.20 -16.88
C ASP A 330 4.89 -3.45 -17.28
N SER A 331 5.31 -4.70 -17.31
CA SER A 331 6.65 -5.08 -17.73
C SER A 331 6.64 -6.34 -18.59
N GLN A 332 7.39 -6.29 -19.70
CA GLN A 332 7.57 -7.43 -20.59
C GLN A 332 8.68 -8.38 -20.14
N ASP A 333 9.52 -7.97 -19.19
CA ASP A 333 10.73 -8.69 -18.77
C ASP A 333 10.48 -9.63 -17.58
N LEU A 334 9.25 -9.73 -17.09
CA LEU A 334 8.92 -10.56 -15.93
C LEU A 334 8.84 -12.04 -16.28
N SER A 335 9.46 -12.87 -15.45
CA SER A 335 9.33 -14.33 -15.52
C SER A 335 8.03 -14.77 -14.85
N LEU A 336 7.02 -15.07 -15.66
CA LEU A 336 5.73 -15.54 -15.19
C LEU A 336 5.76 -17.08 -15.05
N ASN A 337 4.98 -17.63 -14.11
CA ASN A 337 4.69 -19.05 -14.08
C ASN A 337 3.75 -19.45 -15.24
N ILE A 338 3.48 -20.73 -15.37
CA ILE A 338 2.64 -21.27 -16.45
C ILE A 338 1.23 -20.68 -16.44
N SER A 339 0.63 -20.50 -15.24
CA SER A 339 -0.71 -19.89 -15.10
C SER A 339 -0.74 -18.37 -15.24
N ARG A 340 0.43 -17.72 -15.20
CA ARG A 340 0.57 -16.26 -15.11
C ARG A 340 -0.14 -15.64 -13.90
N GLU A 341 -0.53 -16.42 -12.91
CA GLU A 341 -1.17 -15.95 -11.68
C GLU A 341 -0.17 -15.72 -10.56
N MET A 342 1.05 -16.28 -10.68
CA MET A 342 2.11 -16.13 -9.70
C MET A 342 3.43 -15.75 -10.38
N LEU A 343 4.15 -14.87 -9.71
CA LEU A 343 5.52 -14.53 -10.04
C LEU A 343 6.45 -15.62 -9.47
N GLN A 344 7.36 -16.14 -10.25
CA GLN A 344 8.50 -16.84 -9.69
C GLN A 344 9.35 -15.80 -8.98
N HIS A 345 10.04 -16.15 -7.87
CA HIS A 345 10.97 -15.27 -7.16
C HIS A 345 11.93 -14.60 -8.14
N ASP A 346 11.50 -13.45 -8.66
CA ASP A 346 12.13 -12.82 -9.81
C ASP A 346 13.02 -11.67 -9.35
N ARG A 347 14.30 -11.76 -9.71
CA ARG A 347 15.27 -10.68 -9.49
C ARG A 347 14.81 -9.37 -10.15
N GLN A 348 14.12 -9.46 -11.29
CA GLN A 348 13.61 -8.31 -12.03
C GLN A 348 12.51 -7.59 -11.26
N LEU A 349 11.60 -8.34 -10.63
CA LEU A 349 10.55 -7.77 -9.78
C LEU A 349 11.14 -6.94 -8.64
N LYS A 350 12.20 -7.44 -7.99
CA LYS A 350 12.88 -6.71 -6.93
C LYS A 350 13.52 -5.42 -7.43
N VAL A 351 14.14 -5.45 -8.63
CA VAL A 351 14.72 -4.25 -9.27
C VAL A 351 13.63 -3.21 -9.56
N ILE A 352 12.45 -3.66 -10.05
CA ILE A 352 11.30 -2.77 -10.29
C ILE A 352 10.83 -2.16 -8.97
N ALA A 353 10.64 -2.98 -7.93
CA ALA A 353 10.20 -2.53 -6.61
C ALA A 353 11.13 -1.47 -6.01
N ASP A 354 12.46 -1.70 -6.04
CA ASP A 354 13.46 -0.75 -5.55
C ASP A 354 13.43 0.58 -6.31
N ARG A 355 13.16 0.55 -7.62
CA ARG A 355 13.04 1.76 -8.44
C ARG A 355 11.73 2.51 -8.16
N ILE A 356 10.63 1.79 -7.97
CA ILE A 356 9.34 2.35 -7.59
C ILE A 356 9.43 3.03 -6.22
N GLU A 357 10.02 2.37 -5.22
CA GLU A 357 10.24 2.93 -3.88
C GLU A 357 11.00 4.26 -3.96
N LYS A 358 12.13 4.30 -4.69
CA LYS A 358 12.91 5.51 -4.90
C LYS A 358 12.13 6.60 -5.64
N LYS A 359 11.32 6.22 -6.62
CA LYS A 359 10.50 7.18 -7.38
C LYS A 359 9.43 7.80 -6.49
N ILE A 360 8.73 7.03 -5.69
CA ILE A 360 7.74 7.53 -4.73
C ILE A 360 8.40 8.48 -3.73
N GLN A 361 9.53 8.08 -3.11
CA GLN A 361 10.30 8.92 -2.19
C GLN A 361 10.70 10.26 -2.83
N SER A 362 11.20 10.22 -4.07
CA SER A 362 11.56 11.43 -4.82
C SER A 362 10.38 12.34 -5.07
N GLU A 363 9.21 11.80 -5.43
CA GLU A 363 7.99 12.58 -5.68
C GLU A 363 7.45 13.20 -4.39
N LEU A 364 7.48 12.48 -3.27
CA LEU A 364 7.12 13.01 -1.96
C LEU A 364 8.08 14.13 -1.54
N THR A 365 9.39 13.94 -1.73
CA THR A 365 10.40 14.99 -1.47
C THR A 365 10.18 16.22 -2.35
N ASN A 366 9.82 16.03 -3.61
CA ASN A 366 9.51 17.13 -4.52
C ASN A 366 8.24 17.88 -4.10
N MET A 367 7.21 17.15 -3.66
CA MET A 367 5.96 17.72 -3.15
C MET A 367 6.24 18.54 -1.88
N LEU A 368 7.01 17.99 -0.92
CA LEU A 368 7.42 18.69 0.30
C LEU A 368 8.12 20.04 0.02
N LYS A 369 8.96 20.08 -1.03
CA LYS A 369 9.74 21.27 -1.38
C LYS A 369 8.97 22.29 -2.21
N LYS A 370 8.06 21.85 -3.08
CA LYS A 370 7.43 22.71 -4.10
C LYS A 370 5.97 23.02 -3.82
N ASP A 371 5.31 22.18 -3.04
CA ASP A 371 3.88 22.29 -2.72
C ASP A 371 3.65 21.82 -1.27
N ARG A 372 4.09 22.65 -0.33
CA ARG A 372 4.04 22.36 1.10
C ARG A 372 2.61 22.11 1.60
N GLU A 373 1.65 22.87 1.09
CA GLU A 373 0.24 22.74 1.51
C GLU A 373 -0.32 21.35 1.16
N THR A 374 -0.09 20.90 -0.06
CA THR A 374 -0.49 19.54 -0.49
C THR A 374 0.26 18.48 0.30
N TYR A 375 1.55 18.69 0.58
CA TYR A 375 2.33 17.75 1.37
C TYR A 375 1.84 17.64 2.83
N GLU A 376 1.44 18.73 3.45
CA GLU A 376 0.87 18.69 4.81
C GLU A 376 -0.48 17.94 4.85
N LYS A 377 -1.32 18.08 3.80
CA LYS A 377 -2.54 17.28 3.64
C LYS A 377 -2.20 15.79 3.48
N PHE A 378 -1.19 15.47 2.67
CA PHE A 378 -0.65 14.12 2.52
C PHE A 378 -0.18 13.57 3.87
N PHE A 379 0.65 14.32 4.57
CA PHE A 379 1.22 13.88 5.85
C PHE A 379 0.16 13.69 6.93
N LYS A 380 -0.86 14.53 6.97
CA LYS A 380 -2.02 14.35 7.86
C LYS A 380 -2.73 13.02 7.64
N ASN A 381 -2.83 12.55 6.39
CA ASN A 381 -3.56 11.34 6.02
C ASN A 381 -2.68 10.07 6.09
N PHE A 382 -1.40 10.18 5.76
CA PHE A 382 -0.51 9.03 5.58
C PHE A 382 0.81 9.11 6.34
N GLY A 383 1.09 10.21 7.04
CA GLY A 383 2.34 10.42 7.77
C GLY A 383 2.58 9.37 8.84
N LEU A 384 1.50 8.91 9.49
CA LEU A 384 1.57 7.83 10.47
C LEU A 384 2.19 6.56 9.88
N GLN A 385 1.90 6.25 8.60
CA GLN A 385 2.46 5.07 7.93
C GLN A 385 3.98 5.19 7.71
N LEU A 386 4.48 6.41 7.43
CA LEU A 386 5.93 6.65 7.32
C LEU A 386 6.62 6.47 8.67
N LYS A 387 6.01 6.95 9.76
CA LYS A 387 6.49 6.79 11.14
C LYS A 387 6.53 5.31 11.53
N PHE A 388 5.47 4.55 11.24
CA PHE A 388 5.44 3.10 11.44
C PHE A 388 6.52 2.38 10.62
N GLY A 389 6.83 2.83 9.41
CA GLY A 389 7.90 2.26 8.59
C GLY A 389 9.26 2.29 9.29
N ILE A 390 9.59 3.40 9.95
CA ILE A 390 10.83 3.51 10.74
C ILE A 390 10.78 2.60 11.98
N TYR A 391 9.66 2.62 12.71
CA TYR A 391 9.49 1.81 13.92
C TYR A 391 9.59 0.31 13.62
N GLN A 392 8.79 -0.20 12.69
CA GLN A 392 8.72 -1.62 12.33
C GLN A 392 10.03 -2.16 11.73
N SER A 393 10.81 -1.28 11.08
CA SER A 393 12.13 -1.63 10.56
C SER A 393 13.25 -1.54 11.61
N TYR A 394 12.92 -1.28 12.88
CA TYR A 394 13.92 -1.06 13.93
C TYR A 394 14.94 0.02 13.55
N GLY A 395 14.48 1.08 12.87
CA GLY A 395 15.31 2.19 12.41
C GLY A 395 16.07 1.97 11.11
N MET A 396 15.99 0.80 10.47
CA MET A 396 16.71 0.54 9.20
C MET A 396 16.25 1.43 8.04
N LEU A 397 15.02 1.94 8.09
CA LEU A 397 14.47 2.85 7.08
C LEU A 397 14.65 4.33 7.45
N LYS A 398 15.35 4.66 8.54
CA LYS A 398 15.58 6.02 9.01
C LYS A 398 16.05 6.93 7.88
N ASP A 399 17.15 6.58 7.21
CA ASP A 399 17.78 7.41 6.18
C ASP A 399 16.89 7.62 4.93
N LYS A 400 15.93 6.72 4.70
CA LYS A 400 14.97 6.87 3.60
C LYS A 400 13.79 7.77 3.95
N LEU A 401 13.35 7.77 5.22
CA LEU A 401 12.06 8.35 5.60
C LEU A 401 12.16 9.59 6.50
N GLN A 402 13.25 9.78 7.26
CA GLN A 402 13.37 10.85 8.24
C GLN A 402 13.14 12.26 7.68
N ASP A 403 13.59 12.53 6.43
CA ASP A 403 13.43 13.83 5.78
C ASP A 403 12.01 14.06 5.23
N LEU A 404 11.15 13.04 5.27
CA LEU A 404 9.73 13.10 4.89
C LEU A 404 8.81 13.34 6.11
N LEU A 405 9.34 13.31 7.33
CA LEU A 405 8.54 13.48 8.54
C LEU A 405 8.28 14.95 8.84
N LEU A 406 7.07 15.22 9.32
CA LEU A 406 6.68 16.53 9.84
C LEU A 406 6.30 16.42 11.31
N PHE A 407 6.69 17.44 12.09
CA PHE A 407 6.31 17.60 13.48
C PHE A 407 5.86 19.03 13.73
N TYR A 408 4.98 19.23 14.69
CA TYR A 408 4.54 20.58 15.05
C TYR A 408 5.61 21.26 15.90
N SER A 409 6.08 22.44 15.46
CA SER A 409 6.99 23.29 16.23
C SER A 409 6.19 24.14 17.21
N GLY A 410 6.53 24.05 18.49
CA GLY A 410 5.91 24.88 19.51
C GLY A 410 6.28 26.36 19.41
N LYS A 411 7.41 26.68 18.78
CA LYS A 411 7.90 28.05 18.57
C LYS A 411 7.36 28.68 17.29
N GLU A 412 7.42 27.93 16.17
CA GLU A 412 6.96 28.41 14.85
C GLU A 412 5.45 28.27 14.66
N GLU A 413 4.76 27.57 15.56
CA GLU A 413 3.31 27.27 15.53
C GLU A 413 2.83 26.65 14.21
N LYS A 414 3.67 25.84 13.56
CA LYS A 414 3.41 25.16 12.30
C LYS A 414 4.11 23.81 12.23
N MET A 415 3.73 23.00 11.22
CA MET A 415 4.43 21.76 10.90
C MET A 415 5.80 22.08 10.29
N ILE A 416 6.86 21.45 10.77
CA ILE A 416 8.25 21.57 10.25
C ILE A 416 8.89 20.20 10.09
N THR A 417 9.89 20.11 9.23
CA THR A 417 10.76 18.93 9.11
C THR A 417 11.85 18.95 10.19
N LEU A 418 12.46 17.79 10.43
CA LEU A 418 13.65 17.70 11.30
C LEU A 418 14.80 18.57 10.77
N LYS A 419 14.94 18.66 9.44
CA LYS A 419 15.92 19.51 8.80
C LYS A 419 15.69 20.98 9.12
N GLU A 420 14.46 21.49 8.97
CA GLU A 420 14.07 22.85 9.32
C GLU A 420 14.33 23.14 10.81
N TYR A 421 14.08 22.18 11.69
CA TYR A 421 14.39 22.30 13.11
C TYR A 421 15.89 22.51 13.34
N VAL A 422 16.73 21.62 12.78
CA VAL A 422 18.20 21.66 12.98
C VAL A 422 18.81 22.93 12.36
N GLU A 423 18.34 23.38 11.20
CA GLU A 423 18.78 24.63 10.58
C GLU A 423 18.45 25.88 11.43
N ASN A 424 17.40 25.82 12.26
CA ASN A 424 16.97 26.91 13.15
C ASN A 424 17.46 26.77 14.60
N MET A 425 18.25 25.74 14.91
CA MET A 425 18.84 25.56 16.25
C MET A 425 19.70 26.76 16.65
N LYS A 426 19.60 27.13 17.92
CA LYS A 426 20.37 28.25 18.49
C LYS A 426 21.79 27.84 18.85
N GLU A 427 22.65 28.82 18.96
CA GLU A 427 24.01 28.62 19.47
C GLU A 427 23.96 28.02 20.89
N GLY A 428 24.73 26.94 21.12
CA GLY A 428 24.73 26.19 22.37
C GLY A 428 23.65 25.10 22.49
N GLN A 429 22.70 25.03 21.55
CA GLN A 429 21.75 23.92 21.51
C GLN A 429 22.40 22.66 20.89
N THR A 430 22.39 21.55 21.60
CA THR A 430 23.05 20.30 21.20
C THR A 430 22.07 19.18 20.86
N GLU A 431 20.82 19.30 21.29
CA GLU A 431 19.81 18.26 21.21
C GLU A 431 18.54 18.77 20.53
N ILE A 432 17.76 17.84 19.97
CA ILE A 432 16.42 18.10 19.43
C ILE A 432 15.41 17.86 20.57
N TYR A 433 14.84 18.93 21.11
CA TYR A 433 13.87 18.84 22.20
C TYR A 433 12.49 18.47 21.70
N PHE A 434 11.81 17.58 22.40
CA PHE A 434 10.44 17.22 22.10
C PHE A 434 9.62 17.00 23.38
N ALA A 435 8.31 17.17 23.26
CA ALA A 435 7.33 16.83 24.27
C ALA A 435 6.18 16.04 23.62
N SER A 436 5.64 15.06 24.34
CA SER A 436 4.58 14.19 23.84
C SER A 436 3.26 14.42 24.56
N GLY A 437 2.15 14.20 23.89
CA GLY A 437 0.82 14.32 24.45
C GLY A 437 -0.27 14.26 23.38
N GLU A 438 -1.52 14.11 23.80
CA GLU A 438 -2.66 13.89 22.90
C GLU A 438 -2.96 15.07 21.96
N THR A 439 -2.74 16.31 22.40
CA THR A 439 -3.01 17.51 21.62
C THR A 439 -1.92 18.55 21.80
N LYS A 440 -1.77 19.44 20.81
CA LYS A 440 -0.83 20.55 20.88
C LYS A 440 -1.13 21.50 22.06
N GLU A 441 -2.40 21.69 22.39
CA GLU A 441 -2.83 22.52 23.50
C GLU A 441 -2.34 21.95 24.85
N LYS A 442 -2.52 20.63 25.07
CA LYS A 442 -2.00 19.95 26.27
C LYS A 442 -0.49 20.08 26.36
N ILE A 443 0.24 19.78 25.29
CA ILE A 443 1.70 19.85 25.25
C ILE A 443 2.19 21.28 25.51
N SER A 444 1.52 22.29 24.95
CA SER A 444 1.90 23.68 25.09
C SER A 444 1.86 24.20 26.54
N HIS A 445 1.05 23.57 27.40
CA HIS A 445 0.87 23.91 28.82
C HIS A 445 1.69 23.04 29.78
N LEU A 446 2.49 22.11 29.25
CA LEU A 446 3.35 21.29 30.11
C LEU A 446 4.44 22.16 30.78
N PRO A 447 4.56 22.13 32.13
CA PRO A 447 5.59 22.91 32.85
C PRO A 447 7.02 22.59 32.40
N GLN A 448 7.28 21.36 31.98
CA GLN A 448 8.61 20.87 31.59
C GLN A 448 9.16 21.58 30.34
N VAL A 449 8.32 22.20 29.53
CA VAL A 449 8.77 22.96 28.35
C VAL A 449 9.31 24.34 28.70
N GLU A 450 9.03 24.86 29.93
CA GLU A 450 9.40 26.24 30.33
C GLU A 450 10.90 26.50 30.22
N ALA A 451 11.75 25.61 30.76
CA ALA A 451 13.19 25.80 30.74
C ALA A 451 13.79 25.83 29.33
N VAL A 452 13.21 25.08 28.42
CA VAL A 452 13.64 25.04 27.01
C VAL A 452 13.24 26.34 26.29
N ARG A 453 12.00 26.80 26.51
CA ARG A 453 11.47 28.05 25.97
C ARG A 453 12.21 29.29 26.49
N ASP A 454 12.58 29.32 27.78
CA ASP A 454 13.35 30.40 28.39
C ASP A 454 14.70 30.64 27.69
N ARG A 455 15.27 29.59 27.07
CA ARG A 455 16.49 29.68 26.28
C ARG A 455 16.25 29.98 24.79
N ASP A 456 15.01 30.30 24.43
CA ASP A 456 14.58 30.52 23.06
C ASP A 456 14.80 29.30 22.15
N PHE A 457 14.83 28.07 22.74
CA PHE A 457 14.91 26.83 21.99
C PHE A 457 13.51 26.36 21.61
N ASP A 458 13.38 25.69 20.46
CA ASP A 458 12.13 25.12 20.00
C ASP A 458 11.89 23.72 20.60
N VAL A 459 10.63 23.34 20.72
CA VAL A 459 10.18 22.02 21.18
C VAL A 459 9.24 21.45 20.13
N LEU A 460 9.57 20.25 19.63
CA LEU A 460 8.69 19.51 18.74
C LEU A 460 7.58 18.82 19.52
N TYR A 461 6.36 18.90 19.04
CA TYR A 461 5.20 18.24 19.65
C TYR A 461 4.96 16.90 18.97
N MET A 462 5.04 15.83 19.75
CA MET A 462 4.84 14.45 19.37
C MET A 462 3.40 14.04 19.75
N MET A 463 2.51 13.92 18.76
CA MET A 463 1.09 13.73 18.99
C MET A 463 0.57 12.36 18.56
N ASP A 464 1.38 11.58 17.86
CA ASP A 464 1.02 10.22 17.47
C ASP A 464 1.61 9.19 18.44
N ASN A 465 0.83 8.19 18.82
CA ASN A 465 1.23 7.15 19.78
C ASN A 465 2.53 6.42 19.41
N VAL A 466 2.90 6.41 18.13
CA VAL A 466 4.14 5.78 17.66
C VAL A 466 5.37 6.68 17.78
N ASP A 467 5.18 7.99 18.01
CA ASP A 467 6.26 8.98 17.88
C ASP A 467 7.45 8.67 18.78
N GLU A 468 7.24 8.45 20.07
CA GLU A 468 8.34 8.16 20.99
C GLU A 468 9.03 6.83 20.68
N PHE A 469 8.27 5.80 20.29
CA PHE A 469 8.83 4.51 19.90
C PHE A 469 9.67 4.65 18.61
N MET A 470 9.20 5.42 17.65
CA MET A 470 9.94 5.71 16.43
C MET A 470 11.22 6.48 16.73
N ILE A 471 11.15 7.54 17.57
CA ILE A 471 12.31 8.35 17.97
C ILE A 471 13.38 7.50 18.66
N GLN A 472 13.01 6.55 19.49
CA GLN A 472 13.96 5.60 20.11
C GLN A 472 14.67 4.74 19.04
N MET A 473 13.98 4.36 17.97
CA MET A 473 14.61 3.63 16.85
C MET A 473 15.51 4.54 16.01
N MET A 474 15.13 5.81 15.85
CA MET A 474 15.93 6.79 15.10
C MET A 474 17.20 7.21 15.85
N ARG A 475 17.12 7.38 17.18
CA ARG A 475 18.17 7.82 18.12
C ARG A 475 18.63 9.27 17.93
N ASP A 476 18.92 9.68 16.73
CA ASP A 476 19.44 11.01 16.36
C ASP A 476 18.94 11.44 14.98
N TYR A 477 19.08 12.72 14.68
CA TYR A 477 18.99 13.27 13.33
C TYR A 477 20.14 14.27 13.13
N ASP A 478 20.90 14.16 12.06
CA ASP A 478 22.09 14.96 11.77
C ASP A 478 23.05 15.05 12.98
N SER A 479 23.32 13.89 13.62
CA SER A 479 24.15 13.76 14.82
C SER A 479 23.63 14.53 16.05
N LYS A 480 22.37 14.95 16.06
CA LYS A 480 21.67 15.55 17.20
C LYS A 480 20.74 14.54 17.84
N ALA A 481 20.98 14.23 19.11
CA ALA A 481 20.11 13.30 19.85
C ALA A 481 18.74 13.93 20.12
N PHE A 482 17.71 13.10 20.18
CA PHE A 482 16.40 13.53 20.64
C PHE A 482 16.33 13.54 22.17
N LYS A 483 15.75 14.59 22.73
CA LYS A 483 15.60 14.77 24.18
C LYS A 483 14.17 15.07 24.55
N ASN A 484 13.55 14.14 25.30
CA ASN A 484 12.22 14.34 25.87
C ASN A 484 12.31 15.34 27.04
N VAL A 485 11.54 16.44 26.99
CA VAL A 485 11.55 17.48 28.02
C VAL A 485 10.97 17.00 29.37
N ALA A 486 10.18 15.93 29.35
CA ALA A 486 9.58 15.30 30.53
C ALA A 486 10.37 14.07 31.02
N GLN A 487 11.64 13.89 30.59
CA GLN A 487 12.46 12.73 30.97
C GLN A 487 13.88 13.12 31.36
N GLY A 488 14.32 12.63 32.50
CA GLY A 488 15.69 12.82 33.04
C GLY A 488 16.09 14.29 33.15
N ASP A 489 17.39 14.57 33.23
CA ASP A 489 17.89 15.95 33.27
C ASP A 489 18.05 16.53 31.88
N LEU A 490 17.72 17.82 31.70
CA LEU A 490 17.81 18.51 30.41
C LEU A 490 19.23 19.01 30.11
N ASN A 491 20.11 19.03 31.11
CA ASN A 491 21.49 19.55 31.01
C ASN A 491 21.57 20.98 30.45
N LEU A 492 20.56 21.79 30.74
CA LEU A 492 20.50 23.17 30.27
C LEU A 492 21.18 24.14 31.22
N ASP A 493 21.39 23.76 32.48
CA ASP A 493 21.96 24.62 33.51
C ASP A 493 23.46 24.86 33.29
N SER A 494 23.88 26.09 33.51
CA SER A 494 25.29 26.46 33.62
C SER A 494 25.95 25.78 34.79
N GLU A 495 27.27 25.72 34.82
CA GLU A 495 28.01 25.15 35.96
C GLU A 495 27.77 25.89 37.28
N GLU A 496 27.41 27.18 37.21
CA GLU A 496 27.05 27.99 38.37
C GLU A 496 25.64 27.62 38.86
N GLU A 497 24.66 27.54 37.96
CA GLU A 497 23.29 27.13 38.26
C GLU A 497 23.25 25.69 38.86
N LYS A 498 24.04 24.76 38.31
CA LYS A 498 24.16 23.40 38.87
C LYS A 498 24.66 23.39 40.29
N LYS A 499 25.71 24.16 40.60
CA LYS A 499 26.26 24.25 41.95
C LYS A 499 25.28 24.86 42.96
N GLU A 500 24.53 25.88 42.52
CA GLU A 500 23.48 26.49 43.35
C GLU A 500 22.36 25.49 43.62
N LEU A 501 21.91 24.75 42.60
CA LEU A 501 20.87 23.75 42.72
C LEU A 501 21.31 22.57 43.62
N GLU A 502 22.54 22.10 43.47
CA GLU A 502 23.14 21.07 44.34
C GLU A 502 23.12 21.53 45.80
N LYS A 503 23.51 22.77 46.07
CA LYS A 503 23.48 23.35 47.40
C LYS A 503 22.06 23.42 47.96
N ILE A 504 21.08 23.86 47.18
CA ILE A 504 19.67 23.92 47.63
C ILE A 504 19.16 22.50 47.94
N ASN A 505 19.49 21.50 47.13
CA ASN A 505 19.13 20.10 47.37
C ASN A 505 19.80 19.58 48.65
N GLU A 506 21.06 19.92 48.91
CA GLU A 506 21.80 19.48 50.08
C GLU A 506 21.27 20.15 51.35
N ASP A 507 21.04 21.45 51.35
CA ASP A 507 20.49 22.22 52.44
C ASP A 507 19.07 21.77 52.84
N ASN A 508 18.29 21.22 51.91
CA ASN A 508 16.91 20.75 52.11
C ASN A 508 16.76 19.22 52.07
N LYS A 509 17.86 18.48 52.17
CA LYS A 509 17.88 17.02 52.03
C LYS A 509 16.87 16.32 52.92
N SER A 510 16.82 16.66 54.20
CA SER A 510 15.89 16.04 55.17
C SER A 510 14.41 16.30 54.81
N LEU A 511 14.09 17.48 54.30
CA LEU A 511 12.74 17.80 53.82
C LEU A 511 12.39 16.95 52.59
N LEU A 512 13.28 16.89 51.60
CA LEU A 512 13.05 16.14 50.36
C LEU A 512 12.93 14.63 50.64
N GLU A 513 13.74 14.07 51.57
CA GLU A 513 13.61 12.69 52.03
C GLU A 513 12.26 12.44 52.73
N SER A 514 11.77 13.40 53.52
CA SER A 514 10.46 13.28 54.16
C SER A 514 9.31 13.30 53.16
N LEU A 515 9.38 14.15 52.14
CA LEU A 515 8.42 14.15 51.05
C LEU A 515 8.46 12.85 50.26
N LYS A 516 9.66 12.32 49.99
CA LYS A 516 9.85 11.04 49.32
C LYS A 516 9.27 9.88 50.10
N GLU A 517 9.50 9.83 51.43
CA GLU A 517 8.93 8.80 52.29
C GLU A 517 7.40 8.89 52.35
N ALA A 518 6.84 10.12 52.38
CA ALA A 518 5.39 10.35 52.31
C ALA A 518 4.75 9.85 51.01
N LEU A 519 5.52 9.85 49.90
CA LEU A 519 5.11 9.40 48.57
C LEU A 519 5.65 7.99 48.24
N LYS A 520 6.02 7.22 49.27
CA LYS A 520 6.54 5.87 49.12
C LYS A 520 5.74 5.05 48.10
N ASP A 521 6.47 4.30 47.26
CA ASP A 521 5.94 3.48 46.16
C ASP A 521 5.31 4.27 44.99
N LYS A 522 5.18 5.61 45.12
CA LYS A 522 4.63 6.47 44.04
C LYS A 522 5.71 7.21 43.27
N VAL A 523 6.84 7.51 43.89
CA VAL A 523 7.96 8.22 43.27
C VAL A 523 9.28 7.51 43.52
N VAL A 524 10.19 7.58 42.58
CA VAL A 524 11.58 7.13 42.71
C VAL A 524 12.41 8.17 43.44
N ASP A 525 12.09 9.46 43.24
CA ASP A 525 12.80 10.55 43.89
C ASP A 525 11.95 11.83 44.00
N VAL A 526 12.38 12.74 44.90
CA VAL A 526 11.86 14.11 45.06
C VAL A 526 13.06 15.04 45.11
N LYS A 527 13.13 16.02 44.20
CA LYS A 527 14.24 16.97 44.13
C LYS A 527 13.76 18.37 43.79
N VAL A 528 14.58 19.39 44.03
CA VAL A 528 14.39 20.72 43.46
C VAL A 528 15.05 20.79 42.10
N SER A 529 14.48 21.56 41.19
CA SER A 529 14.91 21.63 39.79
C SER A 529 14.69 23.04 39.20
N ASN A 530 15.56 23.47 38.30
CA ASN A 530 15.44 24.72 37.57
C ASN A 530 14.59 24.58 36.28
N ARG A 531 14.03 23.39 36.06
CA ARG A 531 13.14 23.12 34.89
C ARG A 531 11.89 23.97 34.92
N LEU A 532 11.40 24.25 36.14
CA LEU A 532 10.18 25.04 36.38
C LEU A 532 10.51 26.51 36.58
N LYS A 533 9.71 27.39 35.98
CA LYS A 533 9.80 28.85 36.16
C LYS A 533 8.57 29.40 36.87
N SER A 534 7.37 29.18 36.35
CA SER A 534 6.13 29.68 36.93
C SER A 534 5.34 28.64 37.72
N HIS A 535 5.52 27.36 37.45
CA HIS A 535 4.77 26.28 38.06
C HIS A 535 5.45 25.79 39.34
N PRO A 536 4.65 25.33 40.37
CA PRO A 536 5.17 24.87 41.63
C PRO A 536 5.90 23.52 41.58
N VAL A 537 5.32 22.58 40.82
CA VAL A 537 5.80 21.19 40.68
C VAL A 537 5.55 20.65 39.29
N CYS A 538 6.31 19.64 38.91
CA CYS A 538 6.02 18.74 37.80
C CYS A 538 6.48 17.32 38.08
N LEU A 539 6.00 16.38 37.29
CA LEU A 539 6.55 15.04 37.19
C LEU A 539 7.53 14.94 36.04
N VAL A 540 8.59 14.16 36.24
CA VAL A 540 9.56 13.79 35.24
C VAL A 540 9.74 12.28 35.30
N SER A 541 9.76 11.60 34.16
CA SER A 541 10.12 10.19 34.15
C SER A 541 11.63 10.02 34.30
N ASP A 542 12.04 8.93 34.92
CA ASP A 542 13.44 8.53 34.96
C ASP A 542 13.93 8.06 33.56
N GLN A 543 15.14 7.50 33.52
CA GLN A 543 15.63 6.93 32.27
C GLN A 543 14.93 5.60 31.99
N GLY A 544 14.18 5.50 30.91
CA GLY A 544 13.45 4.29 30.52
C GLY A 544 12.14 4.62 29.81
N VAL A 545 11.03 4.15 30.38
CA VAL A 545 9.70 4.39 29.84
C VAL A 545 9.23 5.80 30.17
N SER A 546 8.78 6.57 29.20
CA SER A 546 8.13 7.86 29.40
C SER A 546 6.67 7.70 29.84
N PHE A 547 6.04 8.78 30.31
CA PHE A 547 4.60 8.77 30.66
C PHE A 547 3.70 8.48 29.46
N GLU A 548 4.05 8.97 28.28
CA GLU A 548 3.27 8.69 27.08
C GLU A 548 3.43 7.25 26.63
N MET A 549 4.65 6.71 26.69
CA MET A 549 4.88 5.28 26.43
C MET A 549 4.13 4.39 27.44
N GLU A 550 4.10 4.75 28.73
CA GLU A 550 3.29 4.07 29.75
C GLU A 550 1.82 4.01 29.36
N LYS A 551 1.23 5.15 28.95
CA LYS A 551 -0.17 5.23 28.50
C LYS A 551 -0.44 4.33 27.30
N VAL A 552 0.41 4.41 26.29
CA VAL A 552 0.25 3.62 25.05
C VAL A 552 0.39 2.12 25.33
N LEU A 553 1.40 1.70 26.08
CA LEU A 553 1.63 0.28 26.39
C LEU A 553 0.49 -0.31 27.23
N ASN A 554 -0.04 0.45 28.19
CA ASN A 554 -1.14 -0.01 29.02
C ASN A 554 -2.51 0.01 28.32
N ALA A 555 -2.66 0.80 27.26
CA ALA A 555 -3.85 0.81 26.43
C ALA A 555 -3.92 -0.35 25.42
N MET A 556 -2.83 -1.10 25.22
CA MET A 556 -2.81 -2.26 24.33
C MET A 556 -3.64 -3.42 24.95
N PRO A 557 -4.27 -4.27 24.12
CA PRO A 557 -5.08 -5.39 24.60
C PRO A 557 -4.35 -6.36 25.55
N ASP A 558 -3.03 -6.52 25.34
CA ASP A 558 -2.14 -7.34 26.18
C ASP A 558 -1.23 -6.47 27.07
N GLY A 559 -1.71 -5.31 27.50
CA GLY A 559 -0.95 -4.35 28.30
C GLY A 559 -0.36 -4.97 29.57
N GLN A 560 0.93 -4.71 29.82
CA GLN A 560 1.72 -5.36 30.89
C GLN A 560 1.74 -4.59 32.21
N ASP A 561 0.82 -3.67 32.47
CA ASP A 561 0.83 -2.77 33.64
C ASP A 561 2.23 -2.11 33.85
N VAL A 562 2.75 -1.56 32.75
CA VAL A 562 4.04 -0.86 32.73
C VAL A 562 3.91 0.46 33.45
N LYS A 563 4.85 0.78 34.35
CA LYS A 563 4.90 2.07 35.08
C LYS A 563 6.23 2.75 34.81
N ALA A 564 6.18 4.02 34.42
CA ALA A 564 7.35 4.89 34.36
C ALA A 564 7.81 5.24 35.80
N GLY A 565 9.10 5.26 36.03
CA GLY A 565 9.64 5.78 37.30
C GLY A 565 9.37 7.28 37.39
N ARG A 566 8.67 7.73 38.42
CA ARG A 566 8.25 9.12 38.62
C ARG A 566 9.21 9.86 39.54
N ILE A 567 9.66 11.03 39.10
CA ILE A 567 10.45 11.97 39.93
C ILE A 567 9.58 13.23 40.08
N LEU A 568 9.30 13.60 41.35
CA LEU A 568 8.62 14.85 41.63
C LEU A 568 9.66 15.97 41.70
N GLU A 569 9.60 16.92 40.76
CA GLU A 569 10.44 18.11 40.78
C GLU A 569 9.69 19.30 41.34
N ILE A 570 10.33 20.03 42.27
CA ILE A 570 9.77 21.19 42.97
C ILE A 570 10.56 22.43 42.56
N ASN A 571 9.84 23.52 42.29
CA ASN A 571 10.43 24.80 41.93
C ASN A 571 10.93 25.50 43.20
N PRO A 572 12.25 25.69 43.42
CA PRO A 572 12.81 26.33 44.62
C PRO A 572 12.47 27.81 44.69
N ASN A 573 12.14 28.44 43.58
CA ASN A 573 11.82 29.87 43.48
C ASN A 573 10.32 30.16 43.66
N HIS A 574 9.47 29.14 43.71
CA HIS A 574 8.03 29.30 43.90
C HIS A 574 7.69 29.38 45.41
N ASP A 575 6.72 30.21 45.77
CA ASP A 575 6.32 30.41 47.19
C ASP A 575 5.84 29.13 47.86
N ILE A 576 5.38 28.12 47.11
CA ILE A 576 5.02 26.82 47.65
C ILE A 576 6.22 26.11 48.32
N PHE A 577 7.44 26.30 47.81
CA PHE A 577 8.63 25.69 48.41
C PHE A 577 8.87 26.22 49.80
N LYS A 578 8.74 27.56 50.03
CA LYS A 578 8.81 28.19 51.34
C LYS A 578 7.68 27.71 52.26
N ALA A 579 6.47 27.55 51.71
CA ALA A 579 5.34 27.02 52.49
C ALA A 579 5.60 25.60 52.97
N ILE A 580 6.16 24.72 52.12
CA ILE A 580 6.52 23.34 52.48
C ILE A 580 7.64 23.35 53.55
N GLN A 581 8.66 24.20 53.39
CA GLN A 581 9.72 24.35 54.40
C GLN A 581 9.15 24.76 55.80
N ASN A 582 8.23 25.72 55.79
CA ASN A 582 7.55 26.17 57.02
C ASN A 582 6.70 25.04 57.66
N VAL A 583 5.97 24.28 56.85
CA VAL A 583 5.17 23.13 57.31
C VAL A 583 6.08 22.07 57.92
N TYR A 584 7.19 21.75 57.26
CA TYR A 584 8.15 20.77 57.74
C TYR A 584 8.74 21.17 59.10
N GLN A 585 9.07 22.45 59.30
CA GLN A 585 9.66 22.96 60.54
C GLN A 585 8.66 23.08 61.70
N ASN A 586 7.42 23.46 61.42
CA ASN A 586 6.45 23.82 62.46
C ASN A 586 5.30 22.81 62.63
N ASN A 587 5.06 21.93 61.65
CA ASN A 587 3.91 21.04 61.61
C ASN A 587 4.17 19.78 60.75
N ALA A 588 5.24 19.06 61.09
CA ALA A 588 5.77 17.93 60.34
C ALA A 588 4.72 16.83 60.02
N ASP A 589 3.71 16.68 60.89
CA ASP A 589 2.62 15.70 60.69
C ASP A 589 1.78 16.00 59.44
N LYS A 590 1.72 17.25 58.95
CA LYS A 590 1.01 17.64 57.73
C LYS A 590 1.82 17.43 56.45
N ILE A 591 3.10 17.07 56.53
CA ILE A 591 3.96 16.93 55.35
C ILE A 591 3.40 15.90 54.36
N ASN A 592 2.78 14.83 54.88
CA ASN A 592 2.14 13.79 54.04
C ASN A 592 0.99 14.32 53.19
N ASP A 593 0.19 15.24 53.74
CA ASP A 593 -0.92 15.84 53.02
C ASP A 593 -0.44 16.77 51.89
N TYR A 594 0.60 17.58 52.18
CA TYR A 594 1.21 18.44 51.17
C TYR A 594 1.90 17.63 50.06
N ALA A 595 2.65 16.59 50.43
CA ALA A 595 3.29 15.70 49.47
C ALA A 595 2.28 15.05 48.53
N SER A 596 1.19 14.50 49.09
CA SER A 596 0.12 13.87 48.30
C SER A 596 -0.57 14.87 47.36
N LEU A 597 -0.92 16.08 47.87
CA LEU A 597 -1.55 17.10 47.04
C LEU A 597 -0.69 17.55 45.89
N LEU A 598 0.61 17.80 46.11
CA LEU A 598 1.54 18.21 45.06
C LEU A 598 1.76 17.12 44.03
N PHE A 599 1.82 15.86 44.46
CA PHE A 599 1.96 14.72 43.59
C PHE A 599 0.70 14.52 42.73
N ASP A 600 -0.50 14.55 43.32
CA ASP A 600 -1.75 14.40 42.63
C ASP A 600 -2.00 15.57 41.63
N GLN A 601 -1.60 16.80 42.02
CA GLN A 601 -1.60 17.96 41.12
C GLN A 601 -0.67 17.73 39.91
N ALA A 602 0.52 17.21 40.13
CA ALA A 602 1.48 16.94 39.06
C ALA A 602 0.99 15.80 38.15
N LEU A 603 0.30 14.76 38.68
CA LEU A 603 -0.37 13.74 37.87
C LEU A 603 -1.42 14.34 36.93
N LEU A 604 -2.28 15.27 37.43
CA LEU A 604 -3.29 15.93 36.62
C LEU A 604 -2.68 16.73 35.48
N ILE A 605 -1.58 17.42 35.73
CA ILE A 605 -0.86 18.21 34.72
C ILE A 605 -0.36 17.29 33.59
N GLU A 606 0.16 16.11 33.94
CA GLU A 606 0.61 15.09 32.98
C GLU A 606 -0.55 14.35 32.27
N GLY A 607 -1.79 14.60 32.68
CA GLY A 607 -2.93 13.86 32.16
C GLY A 607 -2.95 12.40 32.62
N LEU A 608 -2.32 12.11 33.76
CA LEU A 608 -2.35 10.81 34.41
C LEU A 608 -3.52 10.74 35.41
N SER A 609 -4.01 9.54 35.65
CA SER A 609 -5.11 9.31 36.57
C SER A 609 -4.63 9.44 38.04
N ILE A 610 -5.41 10.13 38.85
CA ILE A 610 -5.25 10.13 40.31
C ILE A 610 -5.87 8.84 40.87
N GLU A 611 -5.18 8.19 41.81
CA GLU A 611 -5.67 6.95 42.42
C GLU A 611 -6.98 7.13 43.19
N ASP A 612 -7.09 8.22 43.98
CA ASP A 612 -8.29 8.59 44.76
C ASP A 612 -8.67 10.05 44.52
N PRO A 613 -9.44 10.35 43.44
CA PRO A 613 -9.91 11.70 43.15
C PRO A 613 -10.81 12.30 44.26
N VAL A 614 -11.49 11.47 45.03
CA VAL A 614 -12.36 11.92 46.14
C VAL A 614 -11.52 12.42 47.28
N ALA A 615 -10.47 11.67 47.70
CA ALA A 615 -9.53 12.10 48.73
C ALA A 615 -8.81 13.39 48.35
N PHE A 616 -8.38 13.51 47.05
CA PHE A 616 -7.78 14.74 46.53
C PHE A 616 -8.73 15.95 46.67
N SER A 617 -9.97 15.81 46.24
CA SER A 617 -11.00 16.87 46.31
C SER A 617 -11.28 17.29 47.78
N ASN A 618 -11.38 16.30 48.70
CA ASN A 618 -11.62 16.57 50.10
C ASN A 618 -10.46 17.35 50.74
N LYS A 619 -9.21 17.01 50.45
CA LYS A 619 -8.03 17.75 50.91
C LYS A 619 -8.00 19.19 50.45
N ILE A 620 -8.40 19.47 49.20
CA ILE A 620 -8.53 20.83 48.70
C ILE A 620 -9.59 21.59 49.49
N CYS A 621 -10.76 20.97 49.77
CA CYS A 621 -11.82 21.59 50.56
C CYS A 621 -11.36 21.87 52.02
N GLU A 622 -10.60 20.97 52.63
CA GLU A 622 -10.02 21.17 53.99
C GLU A 622 -9.08 22.36 54.01
N LEU A 623 -8.20 22.51 53.01
CA LEU A 623 -7.33 23.69 52.91
C LEU A 623 -8.12 24.98 52.74
N MET A 624 -9.21 25.00 51.95
CA MET A 624 -10.09 26.16 51.79
C MET A 624 -10.77 26.52 53.08
N ILE A 625 -11.14 25.56 53.92
CA ILE A 625 -11.73 25.78 55.26
C ILE A 625 -10.67 26.32 56.24
N GLU A 626 -9.46 25.82 56.22
CA GLU A 626 -8.38 26.31 57.09
C GLU A 626 -8.00 27.76 56.79
N LEU A 627 -8.01 28.18 55.53
CA LEU A 627 -7.74 29.56 55.12
C LEU A 627 -8.79 30.55 55.62
N ASN A 628 -9.97 30.08 56.02
CA ASN A 628 -11.09 30.93 56.51
C ASN A 628 -11.30 30.84 58.03
N LYS A 629 -10.40 30.18 58.74
CA LYS A 629 -10.35 30.15 60.20
C LYS A 629 -9.29 31.12 60.74
#